data_2d4ba5430e85f765fa46b09b2245f396
#
_entry.id   2d4ba5430e85f765fa46b09b2245f396
#
_cell.length_a   1.000
_cell.length_b   1.000
_cell.length_c   1.000
_cell.angle_alpha   90.00
_cell.angle_beta   90.00
_cell.angle_gamma   90.00
#
_symmetry.space_group_name_H-M   'P 1'
#
loop_
_entity.id
_entity.type
_entity.pdbx_description
1 polymer ?
#
loop_
_entity_poly.entity_id
_entity_poly.type
_entity_poly.pdbx_seq_one_letter_code
_entity_poly.pdbx_strand_id
1 'polypeptide(L)'
;MGGGNGGFGYEIPPEALTDERFANMIREAEKYLGYPYVWGGASPSTSFDCSGFVSWVINNCGNGWNVGRQTADGLRSCCAYVPPEQAKPGDLIFFQGTYDTPGASHVGIYVGNQVMIHCGDPIQYANISTPYWQQHFMAFGRLP
;
A
#
# COMPACT_ATOMS: atom_id res chain seq x y z
N MET A 1 8.53 -1.47 21.78
CA MET A 1 8.40 -1.74 21.26
C MET A 1 8.45 -1.89 20.42
N GLY A 2 8.54 -1.84 20.67
CA GLY A 2 8.49 -2.16 19.90
C GLY A 2 8.93 -2.53 18.73
N GLY A 3 9.75 -2.57 18.42
CA GLY A 3 10.17 -2.98 17.16
C GLY A 3 9.23 -3.90 16.48
N GLY A 4 8.05 -3.56 16.38
CA GLY A 4 7.03 -4.47 15.94
C GLY A 4 7.19 -5.03 14.55
N ASN A 5 8.11 -4.55 13.75
CA ASN A 5 8.21 -4.98 12.36
C ASN A 5 9.47 -5.79 12.04
N GLY A 6 10.08 -6.38 13.04
CA GLY A 6 11.04 -7.44 12.83
C GLY A 6 12.22 -7.11 11.94
N GLY A 7 12.75 -5.90 12.04
CA GLY A 7 13.95 -5.54 11.28
C GLY A 7 13.69 -4.82 10.00
N PHE A 8 12.44 -4.47 9.69
CA PHE A 8 12.12 -3.73 8.49
C PHE A 8 12.37 -2.22 8.62
N GLY A 9 12.89 -1.76 9.76
CA GLY A 9 13.33 -0.38 9.91
C GLY A 9 12.21 0.63 10.11
N TYR A 10 10.99 0.17 10.29
CA TYR A 10 9.85 1.05 10.51
C TYR A 10 8.97 0.52 11.63
N GLU A 11 8.51 1.42 12.47
CA GLU A 11 7.58 1.10 13.54
C GLU A 11 6.36 1.98 13.37
N ILE A 12 5.18 1.33 13.31
CA ILE A 12 3.93 2.05 13.11
C ILE A 12 3.65 2.89 14.35
N PRO A 13 3.36 4.21 14.19
CA PRO A 13 3.03 5.05 15.34
C PRO A 13 1.85 4.46 16.11
N PRO A 14 1.92 4.42 17.44
CA PRO A 14 0.81 3.84 18.23
C PRO A 14 -0.55 4.47 17.95
N GLU A 15 -0.59 5.76 17.68
CA GLU A 15 -1.86 6.44 17.40
C GLU A 15 -2.52 5.94 16.11
N ALA A 16 -1.74 5.45 15.15
CA ALA A 16 -2.29 4.89 13.92
C ALA A 16 -3.03 3.58 14.19
N LEU A 17 -2.62 2.83 15.20
CA LEU A 17 -3.21 1.54 15.51
C LEU A 17 -4.54 1.65 16.23
N THR A 18 -4.96 2.87 16.62
CA THR A 18 -6.27 3.08 17.21
C THR A 18 -7.36 3.18 16.13
N ASP A 19 -6.99 3.37 14.87
CA ASP A 19 -7.94 3.31 13.76
C ASP A 19 -8.11 1.84 13.36
N GLU A 20 -9.27 1.29 13.69
CA GLU A 20 -9.53 -0.14 13.51
C GLU A 20 -9.40 -0.55 12.03
N ARG A 21 -9.87 0.31 11.11
CA ARG A 21 -9.79 0.00 9.69
C ARG A 21 -8.35 -0.07 9.21
N PHE A 22 -7.51 0.85 9.66
CA PHE A 22 -6.09 0.80 9.33
C PHE A 22 -5.42 -0.40 9.99
N ALA A 23 -5.72 -0.66 11.26
CA ALA A 23 -5.15 -1.81 11.97
C ALA A 23 -5.47 -3.11 11.25
N ASN A 24 -6.69 -3.25 10.74
CA ASN A 24 -7.08 -4.43 9.98
C ASN A 24 -6.30 -4.54 8.68
N MET A 25 -6.14 -3.42 7.96
CA MET A 25 -5.37 -3.41 6.72
C MET A 25 -3.91 -3.81 6.95
N ILE A 26 -3.26 -3.18 7.95
CA ILE A 26 -1.84 -3.43 8.16
C ILE A 26 -1.61 -4.85 8.69
N ARG A 27 -2.52 -5.38 9.50
CA ARG A 27 -2.41 -6.75 9.97
C ARG A 27 -2.45 -7.75 8.82
N GLU A 28 -3.33 -7.52 7.85
CA GLU A 28 -3.38 -8.37 6.68
C GLU A 28 -2.14 -8.19 5.81
N ALA A 29 -1.73 -6.94 5.58
CA ALA A 29 -0.58 -6.64 4.73
C ALA A 29 0.71 -7.27 5.27
N GLU A 30 0.91 -7.21 6.58
CA GLU A 30 2.15 -7.70 7.19
C GLU A 30 2.31 -9.21 7.12
N LYS A 31 1.24 -9.96 6.88
CA LYS A 31 1.34 -11.41 6.69
C LYS A 31 2.25 -11.77 5.51
N TYR A 32 2.41 -10.87 4.56
CA TYR A 32 3.09 -11.16 3.29
C TYR A 32 4.44 -10.47 3.15
N LEU A 33 4.95 -9.83 4.21
CA LEU A 33 6.29 -9.25 4.18
C LEU A 33 7.29 -10.29 3.74
N GLY A 34 8.15 -9.93 2.79
CA GLY A 34 9.16 -10.82 2.24
C GLY A 34 8.72 -11.62 1.03
N TYR A 35 7.44 -11.62 0.66
CA TYR A 35 6.98 -12.30 -0.55
C TYR A 35 7.57 -11.63 -1.79
N PRO A 36 7.99 -12.42 -2.80
CA PRO A 36 8.61 -11.84 -3.99
C PRO A 36 7.59 -11.14 -4.87
N TYR A 37 8.08 -10.23 -5.71
CA TYR A 37 7.26 -9.60 -6.74
C TYR A 37 7.05 -10.59 -7.90
N VAL A 38 5.79 -10.78 -8.30
CA VAL A 38 5.43 -11.62 -9.45
C VAL A 38 4.45 -10.85 -10.31
N TRP A 39 4.85 -10.51 -11.53
CA TRP A 39 4.00 -9.77 -12.46
C TRP A 39 2.68 -10.51 -12.68
N GLY A 40 1.57 -9.79 -12.49
CA GLY A 40 0.24 -10.38 -12.61
C GLY A 40 -0.21 -11.15 -11.39
N GLY A 41 0.62 -11.32 -10.38
CA GLY A 41 0.26 -12.06 -9.18
C GLY A 41 -0.75 -11.32 -8.33
N ALA A 42 -1.70 -12.05 -7.74
CA ALA A 42 -2.80 -11.44 -7.00
C ALA A 42 -3.29 -12.30 -5.84
N SER A 43 -2.55 -13.32 -5.42
CA SER A 43 -2.95 -14.17 -4.29
C SER A 43 -1.71 -14.69 -3.56
N PRO A 44 -1.86 -15.14 -2.31
CA PRO A 44 -0.72 -15.69 -1.57
C PRO A 44 -0.10 -16.91 -2.27
N SER A 45 -0.90 -17.68 -3.01
CA SER A 45 -0.39 -18.88 -3.68
C SER A 45 0.49 -18.57 -4.88
N THR A 46 0.30 -17.38 -5.50
CA THR A 46 1.07 -16.97 -6.67
C THR A 46 2.10 -15.91 -6.34
N SER A 47 2.05 -15.35 -5.11
CA SER A 47 2.63 -14.08 -4.75
C SER A 47 1.92 -12.95 -5.51
N PHE A 48 2.48 -11.75 -5.53
CA PHE A 48 1.75 -10.54 -5.89
C PHE A 48 2.57 -9.62 -6.78
N ASP A 49 1.88 -8.83 -7.61
CA ASP A 49 2.43 -7.56 -8.08
C ASP A 49 1.91 -6.42 -7.17
N CYS A 50 2.21 -5.16 -7.52
CA CYS A 50 1.91 -4.04 -6.63
C CYS A 50 0.41 -3.90 -6.36
N SER A 51 -0.39 -3.89 -7.42
CA SER A 51 -1.84 -3.71 -7.30
C SER A 51 -2.54 -5.00 -6.86
N GLY A 52 -1.97 -6.16 -7.19
CA GLY A 52 -2.48 -7.44 -6.70
C GLY A 52 -2.39 -7.54 -5.18
N PHE A 53 -1.26 -7.10 -4.63
CA PHE A 53 -1.07 -7.08 -3.18
C PHE A 53 -2.09 -6.16 -2.50
N VAL A 54 -2.20 -4.93 -2.98
CA VAL A 54 -3.13 -3.97 -2.36
C VAL A 54 -4.58 -4.42 -2.51
N SER A 55 -4.96 -4.93 -3.70
CA SER A 55 -6.32 -5.48 -3.91
C SER A 55 -6.62 -6.60 -2.91
N TRP A 56 -5.67 -7.52 -2.73
CA TRP A 56 -5.84 -8.62 -1.79
C TRP A 56 -6.04 -8.12 -0.36
N VAL A 57 -5.21 -7.18 0.08
CA VAL A 57 -5.33 -6.62 1.43
C VAL A 57 -6.70 -5.98 1.63
N ILE A 58 -7.14 -5.16 0.67
CA ILE A 58 -8.45 -4.49 0.77
C ILE A 58 -9.57 -5.52 0.91
N ASN A 59 -9.54 -6.55 0.08
CA ASN A 59 -10.64 -7.53 0.01
C ASN A 59 -10.63 -8.50 1.19
N ASN A 60 -9.51 -8.67 1.89
CA ASN A 60 -9.35 -9.73 2.89
C ASN A 60 -9.03 -9.22 4.29
N CYS A 61 -8.99 -7.91 4.50
CA CYS A 61 -8.63 -7.37 5.82
C CYS A 61 -9.81 -7.32 6.81
N GLY A 62 -11.02 -7.59 6.34
CA GLY A 62 -12.17 -7.64 7.25
C GLY A 62 -12.90 -6.32 7.42
N ASN A 63 -12.62 -5.32 6.59
CA ASN A 63 -13.30 -4.02 6.66
C ASN A 63 -14.58 -3.95 5.82
N GLY A 64 -14.93 -5.04 5.14
CA GLY A 64 -16.16 -5.09 4.36
C GLY A 64 -16.02 -4.58 2.93
N TRP A 65 -14.81 -4.24 2.49
CA TRP A 65 -14.58 -3.82 1.12
C TRP A 65 -14.43 -5.01 0.18
N ASN A 66 -14.88 -4.82 -1.05
CA ASN A 66 -14.64 -5.78 -2.13
C ASN A 66 -14.47 -5.00 -3.43
N VAL A 67 -13.23 -4.82 -3.86
CA VAL A 67 -12.91 -4.10 -5.08
C VAL A 67 -12.53 -5.06 -6.22
N GLY A 68 -12.49 -6.36 -5.96
CA GLY A 68 -12.01 -7.35 -6.92
C GLY A 68 -10.51 -7.21 -7.15
N ARG A 69 -10.03 -7.74 -8.28
CA ARG A 69 -8.63 -7.60 -8.69
C ARG A 69 -8.54 -6.35 -9.55
N GLN A 70 -7.78 -5.35 -9.09
CA GLN A 70 -7.62 -4.07 -9.78
C GLN A 70 -6.17 -3.84 -10.19
N THR A 71 -5.99 -3.03 -11.23
CA THR A 71 -4.68 -2.42 -11.54
C THR A 71 -4.45 -1.26 -10.58
N ALA A 72 -3.24 -0.69 -10.60
CA ALA A 72 -2.96 0.49 -9.77
C ALA A 72 -3.92 1.64 -10.14
N ASP A 73 -4.13 1.88 -11.43
CA ASP A 73 -5.03 2.96 -11.86
C ASP A 73 -6.49 2.61 -11.55
N GLY A 74 -6.86 1.33 -11.61
CA GLY A 74 -8.18 0.89 -11.20
C GLY A 74 -8.45 1.13 -9.72
N LEU A 75 -7.45 0.89 -8.86
CA LEU A 75 -7.57 1.20 -7.44
C LEU A 75 -7.75 2.69 -7.20
N ARG A 76 -7.05 3.53 -7.98
CA ARG A 76 -7.21 4.97 -7.89
C ARG A 76 -8.67 5.38 -8.14
N SER A 77 -9.32 4.72 -9.09
CA SER A 77 -10.74 4.98 -9.40
C SER A 77 -11.67 4.56 -8.26
N CYS A 78 -11.23 3.68 -7.37
CA CYS A 78 -12.02 3.26 -6.21
C CYS A 78 -11.93 4.24 -5.04
N CYS A 79 -11.09 5.27 -5.12
CA CYS A 79 -10.75 6.14 -4.00
C CYS A 79 -11.21 7.56 -4.24
N ALA A 80 -11.47 8.27 -3.13
CA ALA A 80 -11.58 9.72 -3.15
C ALA A 80 -10.16 10.31 -3.06
N TYR A 81 -9.94 11.42 -3.78
CA TYR A 81 -8.68 12.14 -3.73
C TYR A 81 -8.42 12.69 -2.32
N VAL A 82 -7.18 12.59 -1.86
CA VAL A 82 -6.77 13.14 -0.56
C VAL A 82 -5.59 14.09 -0.80
N PRO A 83 -5.72 15.37 -0.41
CA PRO A 83 -4.58 16.28 -0.48
C PRO A 83 -3.41 15.72 0.35
N PRO A 84 -2.16 15.89 -0.12
CA PRO A 84 -1.02 15.29 0.59
C PRO A 84 -0.92 15.70 2.07
N GLU A 85 -1.28 16.94 2.40
CA GLU A 85 -1.22 17.39 3.80
C GLU A 85 -2.29 16.76 4.68
N GLN A 86 -3.27 16.08 4.09
CA GLN A 86 -4.33 15.40 4.82
C GLN A 86 -4.18 13.88 4.78
N ALA A 87 -3.12 13.36 4.17
CA ALA A 87 -2.89 11.93 4.10
C ALA A 87 -2.69 11.34 5.48
N LYS A 88 -3.28 10.18 5.71
CA LYS A 88 -3.19 9.50 7.00
C LYS A 88 -2.94 8.01 6.78
N PRO A 89 -2.49 7.29 7.82
CA PRO A 89 -2.30 5.84 7.70
C PRO A 89 -3.57 5.14 7.22
N GLY A 90 -3.40 4.23 6.27
CA GLY A 90 -4.50 3.51 5.64
C GLY A 90 -4.92 4.08 4.30
N ASP A 91 -4.54 5.31 3.96
CA ASP A 91 -4.74 5.83 2.63
C ASP A 91 -3.86 5.07 1.63
N LEU A 92 -4.29 5.00 0.39
CA LEU A 92 -3.46 4.45 -0.68
C LEU A 92 -2.59 5.56 -1.26
N ILE A 93 -1.38 5.20 -1.67
CA ILE A 93 -0.48 6.15 -2.32
C ILE A 93 -0.18 5.63 -3.73
N PHE A 94 -0.30 6.52 -4.72
CA PHE A 94 -0.18 6.18 -6.13
C PHE A 94 1.02 6.87 -6.75
N PHE A 95 1.67 6.16 -7.65
CA PHE A 95 2.83 6.65 -8.41
C PHE A 95 2.58 6.44 -9.89
N GLN A 96 3.24 7.25 -10.72
CA GLN A 96 3.13 7.15 -12.18
C GLN A 96 4.51 7.07 -12.79
N GLY A 97 4.58 6.54 -14.01
CA GLY A 97 5.83 6.49 -14.75
C GLY A 97 6.87 5.54 -14.20
N THR A 98 6.50 4.62 -13.30
CA THR A 98 7.44 3.60 -12.83
C THR A 98 7.64 2.53 -13.90
N TYR A 99 6.68 2.38 -14.80
CA TYR A 99 6.84 1.70 -16.06
C TYR A 99 5.87 2.33 -17.06
N ASP A 100 5.96 1.94 -18.34
CA ASP A 100 5.22 2.61 -19.42
C ASP A 100 3.76 2.17 -19.42
N THR A 101 2.91 2.95 -18.77
CA THR A 101 1.46 2.73 -18.74
C THR A 101 0.78 4.06 -18.44
N PRO A 102 -0.41 4.33 -19.02
CA PRO A 102 -1.16 5.53 -18.66
C PRO A 102 -1.66 5.46 -17.22
N GLY A 103 -1.71 6.64 -16.57
CA GLY A 103 -2.23 6.75 -15.21
C GLY A 103 -1.28 6.16 -14.18
N ALA A 104 -1.84 5.67 -13.08
CA ALA A 104 -1.04 5.13 -11.99
C ALA A 104 -0.39 3.82 -12.41
N SER A 105 0.92 3.70 -12.15
CA SER A 105 1.71 2.52 -12.50
C SER A 105 2.13 1.72 -11.27
N HIS A 106 2.03 2.31 -10.07
CA HIS A 106 2.40 1.64 -8.82
C HIS A 106 1.51 2.15 -7.69
N VAL A 107 1.28 1.31 -6.69
CA VAL A 107 0.44 1.65 -5.55
C VAL A 107 0.99 0.99 -4.29
N GLY A 108 0.86 1.68 -3.18
CA GLY A 108 1.17 1.15 -1.85
C GLY A 108 0.14 1.59 -0.83
N ILE A 109 0.29 1.13 0.39
CA ILE A 109 -0.54 1.54 1.52
C ILE A 109 0.29 2.46 2.39
N TYR A 110 -0.17 3.70 2.55
CA TYR A 110 0.53 4.67 3.38
C TYR A 110 0.36 4.31 4.84
N VAL A 111 1.46 4.36 5.60
CA VAL A 111 1.43 4.01 7.02
C VAL A 111 1.83 5.17 7.91
N GLY A 112 1.98 6.38 7.33
CA GLY A 112 2.39 7.57 8.07
C GLY A 112 3.90 7.77 8.06
N ASN A 113 4.35 8.94 8.49
CA ASN A 113 5.78 9.27 8.64
C ASN A 113 6.59 9.07 7.38
N GLN A 114 6.00 9.37 6.20
CA GLN A 114 6.68 9.23 4.91
C GLN A 114 7.07 7.79 4.59
N VAL A 115 6.24 6.83 5.02
CA VAL A 115 6.51 5.40 4.80
C VAL A 115 5.26 4.74 4.21
N MET A 116 5.47 3.80 3.31
CA MET A 116 4.41 2.93 2.79
C MET A 116 4.81 1.48 2.96
N ILE A 117 3.81 0.57 2.99
CA ILE A 117 4.06 -0.84 2.75
C ILE A 117 3.58 -1.15 1.34
N HIS A 118 4.40 -1.83 0.56
CA HIS A 118 4.09 -2.06 -0.85
C HIS A 118 4.75 -3.35 -1.36
N CYS A 119 4.26 -3.83 -2.49
CA CYS A 119 4.91 -4.92 -3.17
C CYS A 119 5.96 -4.36 -4.11
N GLY A 120 7.16 -4.18 -3.55
CA GLY A 120 8.37 -4.04 -4.32
C GLY A 120 8.90 -5.45 -4.59
N ASP A 121 10.18 -5.67 -4.49
CA ASP A 121 10.74 -7.00 -4.59
C ASP A 121 11.77 -7.16 -3.48
N PRO A 122 11.35 -7.61 -2.31
CA PRO A 122 10.05 -8.21 -1.92
C PRO A 122 9.04 -7.18 -1.41
N ILE A 123 7.91 -7.68 -0.90
CA ILE A 123 6.96 -6.85 -0.14
C ILE A 123 7.69 -6.33 1.09
N GLN A 124 7.63 -5.02 1.31
CA GLN A 124 8.43 -4.35 2.33
C GLN A 124 7.88 -2.96 2.65
N TYR A 125 8.34 -2.41 3.75
CA TYR A 125 8.17 -1.00 4.03
C TYR A 125 9.19 -0.20 3.22
N ALA A 126 8.81 0.98 2.76
CA ALA A 126 9.69 1.86 1.98
C ALA A 126 9.46 3.32 2.36
N ASN A 127 10.56 4.07 2.43
CA ASN A 127 10.53 5.50 2.68
C ASN A 127 10.20 6.22 1.37
N ILE A 128 9.08 6.97 1.35
CA ILE A 128 8.62 7.64 0.13
C ILE A 128 9.27 9.00 -0.08
N SER A 129 10.08 9.49 0.87
CA SER A 129 10.75 10.79 0.73
C SER A 129 12.01 10.72 -0.12
N THR A 130 12.38 9.54 -0.62
CA THR A 130 13.54 9.39 -1.49
C THR A 130 13.28 10.04 -2.86
N PRO A 131 14.34 10.45 -3.59
CA PRO A 131 14.16 11.08 -4.89
C PRO A 131 13.36 10.24 -5.88
N TYR A 132 13.57 8.93 -5.92
CA TYR A 132 12.83 8.07 -6.85
C TYR A 132 11.33 8.16 -6.62
N TRP A 133 10.87 7.97 -5.38
CA TRP A 133 9.44 7.99 -5.11
C TRP A 133 8.85 9.38 -5.26
N GLN A 134 9.60 10.43 -4.91
CA GLN A 134 9.13 11.81 -5.07
C GLN A 134 8.96 12.18 -6.55
N GLN A 135 9.85 11.71 -7.42
CA GLN A 135 9.74 11.97 -8.86
C GLN A 135 8.53 11.29 -9.47
N HIS A 136 8.12 10.16 -8.92
CA HIS A 136 7.01 9.38 -9.47
C HIS A 136 5.70 9.57 -8.71
N PHE A 137 5.70 10.35 -7.65
CA PHE A 137 4.51 10.54 -6.84
C PHE A 137 3.37 11.14 -7.67
N MET A 138 2.18 10.56 -7.53
CA MET A 138 0.99 11.00 -8.23
C MET A 138 -0.04 11.58 -7.28
N ALA A 139 -0.52 10.80 -6.31
CA ALA A 139 -1.61 11.21 -5.43
C ALA A 139 -1.79 10.24 -4.27
N PHE A 140 -2.51 10.70 -3.26
CA PHE A 140 -3.11 9.82 -2.25
C PHE A 140 -4.58 9.62 -2.55
N GLY A 141 -5.13 8.48 -2.13
CA GLY A 141 -6.55 8.19 -2.25
C GLY A 141 -7.07 7.48 -1.01
N ARG A 142 -8.34 7.67 -0.73
CA ARG A 142 -8.98 7.07 0.46
C ARG A 142 -10.18 6.25 0.05
N LEU A 143 -10.24 5.01 0.53
CA LEU A 143 -11.38 4.14 0.33
C LEU A 143 -12.60 4.65 1.10
N PRO A 144 -13.82 4.33 0.66
CA PRO A 144 -15.04 4.77 1.34
C PRO A 144 -15.21 4.22 2.74
#